data_77f707a313f7ab20794ab0d868a3cb20
#
_entry.id   77f707a313f7ab20794ab0d868a3cb20
#
_cell.length_a   1.000
_cell.length_b   1.000
_cell.length_c   1.000
_cell.angle_alpha   90.00
_cell.angle_beta   90.00
_cell.angle_gamma   90.00
#
_symmetry.space_group_name_H-M   'P 1'
#
loop_
_entity.id
_entity.type
_entity.pdbx_description
1 polymer ?
#
loop_
_entity_poly.entity_id
_entity_poly.type
_entity_poly.pdbx_seq_one_letter_code
_entity_poly.pdbx_strand_id
1 'polypeptide(L)'
;DGRVAGFAICQVFGPELEGEKLMLPDCPERDMVMSTPLTGLLDSVAVSAEFNGRGIGTELGRRCVSEMRRRGCGIVCAMAWKNIHGVTNIARVLERLGLQETVAIQGYWNLMVDSPEGHDCPICGAPCRCWGVFWYRRI
;
A
#
# COMPACT_ATOMS: atom_id res chain seq x y z
N ASP A 1 2.54 17.52 22.78
CA ASP A 1 2.49 18.97 22.65
C ASP A 1 1.38 19.45 21.66
N GLY A 2 0.53 18.56 21.17
CA GLY A 2 -0.56 18.88 20.28
C GLY A 2 -0.21 18.97 18.80
N ARG A 3 1.04 18.75 18.41
CA ARG A 3 1.44 18.69 17.00
C ARG A 3 1.11 17.33 16.41
N VAL A 4 0.71 17.32 15.13
CA VAL A 4 0.48 16.08 14.41
C VAL A 4 1.82 15.48 14.00
N ALA A 5 2.13 14.28 14.54
CA ALA A 5 3.37 13.58 14.23
C ALA A 5 3.27 12.74 12.95
N GLY A 6 2.07 12.29 12.61
CA GLY A 6 1.85 11.46 11.43
C GLY A 6 0.39 11.08 11.28
N PHE A 7 0.09 10.35 10.20
CA PHE A 7 -1.25 9.83 9.96
C PHE A 7 -1.18 8.54 9.13
N ALA A 8 -2.27 7.79 9.17
CA ALA A 8 -2.47 6.65 8.29
C ALA A 8 -3.88 6.69 7.72
N ILE A 9 -4.02 6.28 6.48
CA ILE A 9 -5.30 6.12 5.81
C ILE A 9 -5.44 4.66 5.44
N CYS A 10 -6.56 4.07 5.82
CA CYS A 10 -6.90 2.72 5.40
C CYS A 10 -8.32 2.67 4.87
N GLN A 11 -8.58 1.71 4.00
CA GLN A 11 -9.86 1.52 3.34
C GLN A 11 -10.28 0.06 3.46
N VAL A 12 -11.58 -0.19 3.47
CA VAL A 12 -12.14 -1.54 3.44
C VAL A 12 -13.03 -1.64 2.20
N PHE A 13 -12.84 -2.69 1.42
CA PHE A 13 -13.61 -2.85 0.18
C PHE A 13 -13.86 -4.32 -0.13
N GLY A 14 -14.91 -4.56 -0.92
CA GLY A 14 -15.22 -5.88 -1.47
C GLY A 14 -14.61 -6.10 -2.85
N PRO A 15 -14.74 -7.33 -3.41
CA PRO A 15 -14.13 -7.70 -4.69
C PRO A 15 -14.52 -6.80 -5.86
N GLU A 16 -15.71 -6.23 -5.83
CA GLU A 16 -16.22 -5.36 -6.89
C GLU A 16 -15.41 -4.08 -7.09
N LEU A 17 -14.63 -3.68 -6.09
CA LEU A 17 -13.81 -2.47 -6.17
C LEU A 17 -12.32 -2.76 -6.43
N GLU A 18 -11.93 -4.02 -6.65
CA GLU A 18 -10.52 -4.36 -6.90
C GLU A 18 -9.96 -3.55 -8.08
N GLY A 19 -10.68 -3.48 -9.18
CA GLY A 19 -10.24 -2.75 -10.37
C GLY A 19 -10.09 -1.24 -10.18
N GLU A 20 -10.72 -0.68 -9.16
CA GLU A 20 -10.60 0.74 -8.78
C GLU A 20 -9.52 0.95 -7.72
N LYS A 21 -9.44 0.04 -6.74
CA LYS A 21 -8.59 0.21 -5.56
C LYS A 21 -7.17 -0.32 -5.76
N LEU A 22 -6.99 -1.42 -6.47
CA LEU A 22 -5.71 -2.09 -6.61
C LEU A 22 -5.21 -2.15 -8.05
N MET A 23 -6.11 -2.35 -9.00
CA MET A 23 -5.75 -2.49 -10.42
C MET A 23 -4.66 -3.54 -10.66
N LEU A 24 -4.77 -4.69 -9.98
CA LEU A 24 -3.82 -5.78 -10.15
C LEU A 24 -3.97 -6.39 -11.55
N PRO A 25 -2.87 -6.82 -12.19
CA PRO A 25 -2.96 -7.60 -13.40
C PRO A 25 -3.55 -8.98 -13.10
N ASP A 26 -3.80 -9.77 -14.13
CA ASP A 26 -4.25 -11.14 -13.98
C ASP A 26 -3.13 -11.96 -13.34
N CYS A 27 -3.28 -12.27 -12.06
CA CYS A 27 -2.28 -12.95 -11.25
C CYS A 27 -2.95 -13.62 -10.04
N PRO A 28 -2.25 -14.56 -9.35
CA PRO A 28 -2.81 -15.23 -8.18
C PRO A 28 -3.24 -14.27 -7.06
N GLU A 29 -2.52 -13.18 -6.87
CA GLU A 29 -2.85 -12.17 -5.86
C GLU A 29 -4.19 -11.50 -6.14
N ARG A 30 -4.47 -11.22 -7.42
CA ARG A 30 -5.77 -10.67 -7.83
C ARG A 30 -6.89 -11.68 -7.55
N ASP A 31 -6.67 -12.96 -7.90
CA ASP A 31 -7.65 -14.02 -7.66
C ASP A 31 -7.96 -14.15 -6.17
N MET A 32 -6.95 -14.02 -5.32
CA MET A 32 -7.11 -14.06 -3.87
C MET A 32 -8.00 -12.90 -3.38
N VAL A 33 -7.73 -11.68 -3.85
CA VAL A 33 -8.53 -10.50 -3.50
C VAL A 33 -9.97 -10.66 -4.01
N MET A 34 -10.13 -11.12 -5.24
CA MET A 34 -11.45 -11.34 -5.86
C MET A 34 -12.28 -12.39 -5.12
N SER A 35 -11.64 -13.33 -4.43
CA SER A 35 -12.34 -14.37 -3.65
C SER A 35 -12.44 -14.05 -2.15
N THR A 36 -12.01 -12.87 -1.74
CA THR A 36 -12.08 -12.41 -0.35
C THR A 36 -13.24 -11.44 -0.17
N PRO A 37 -14.21 -11.73 0.74
CA PRO A 37 -15.37 -10.86 0.90
C PRO A 37 -15.05 -9.42 1.27
N LEU A 38 -14.09 -9.22 2.19
CA LEU A 38 -13.63 -7.87 2.58
C LEU A 38 -12.11 -7.84 2.65
N THR A 39 -11.53 -6.87 1.97
CA THR A 39 -10.08 -6.62 1.96
C THR A 39 -9.81 -5.26 2.59
N GLY A 40 -8.83 -5.20 3.48
CA GLY A 40 -8.33 -3.96 4.05
C GLY A 40 -7.12 -3.48 3.27
N LEU A 41 -7.13 -2.22 2.86
CA LEU A 41 -6.01 -1.59 2.16
C LEU A 41 -5.38 -0.53 3.07
N LEU A 42 -4.12 -0.71 3.38
CA LEU A 42 -3.30 0.32 4.02
C LEU A 42 -2.84 1.26 2.91
N ASP A 43 -3.58 2.36 2.74
CA ASP A 43 -3.43 3.26 1.59
C ASP A 43 -2.26 4.21 1.75
N SER A 44 -2.10 4.80 2.93
CA SER A 44 -1.04 5.76 3.21
C SER A 44 -0.62 5.69 4.67
N VAL A 45 0.68 5.78 4.90
CA VAL A 45 1.26 6.00 6.22
C VAL A 45 2.33 7.06 6.06
N ALA A 46 2.21 8.14 6.80
CA ALA A 46 3.16 9.23 6.76
C ALA A 46 3.51 9.68 8.17
N VAL A 47 4.79 9.92 8.41
CA VAL A 47 5.30 10.43 9.69
C VAL A 47 6.15 11.66 9.40
N SER A 48 5.94 12.73 10.17
CA SER A 48 6.73 13.94 10.07
C SER A 48 8.22 13.63 10.29
N ALA A 49 9.09 14.28 9.51
CA ALA A 49 10.54 14.04 9.57
C ALA A 49 11.11 14.20 10.97
N GLU A 50 10.63 15.16 11.76
CA GLU A 50 11.10 15.40 13.13
C GLU A 50 10.74 14.27 14.10
N PHE A 51 9.79 13.41 13.74
CA PHE A 51 9.35 12.27 14.55
C PHE A 51 9.77 10.91 13.98
N ASN A 52 10.60 10.89 12.94
CA ASN A 52 11.09 9.65 12.34
C ASN A 52 11.92 8.82 13.32
N GLY A 53 11.90 7.50 13.13
CA GLY A 53 12.72 6.58 13.92
C GLY A 53 12.15 6.26 15.30
N ARG A 54 10.92 6.64 15.59
CA ARG A 54 10.25 6.41 16.88
C ARG A 54 9.19 5.32 16.85
N GLY A 55 9.06 4.62 15.72
CA GLY A 55 8.07 3.55 15.58
C GLY A 55 6.64 4.02 15.37
N ILE A 56 6.42 5.30 15.10
CA ILE A 56 5.07 5.88 14.93
C ILE A 56 4.35 5.28 13.72
N GLY A 57 5.05 5.14 12.59
CA GLY A 57 4.46 4.55 11.39
C GLY A 57 3.98 3.13 11.62
N THR A 58 4.78 2.33 12.31
CA THR A 58 4.42 0.94 12.67
C THR A 58 3.21 0.91 13.60
N GLU A 59 3.16 1.79 14.59
CA GLU A 59 2.03 1.86 15.52
C GLU A 59 0.74 2.29 14.81
N LEU A 60 0.82 3.28 13.93
CA LEU A 60 -0.32 3.68 13.10
C LEU A 60 -0.80 2.49 12.25
N GLY A 61 0.12 1.78 11.62
CA GLY A 61 -0.21 0.59 10.84
C GLY A 61 -0.86 -0.50 11.68
N ARG A 62 -0.39 -0.75 12.89
CA ARG A 62 -1.00 -1.72 13.81
C ARG A 62 -2.44 -1.36 14.12
N ARG A 63 -2.72 -0.09 14.37
CA ARG A 63 -4.08 0.38 14.62
C ARG A 63 -4.98 0.20 13.41
N CYS A 64 -4.46 0.45 12.21
CA CYS A 64 -5.19 0.17 10.97
C CYS A 64 -5.52 -1.32 10.84
N VAL A 65 -4.53 -2.21 11.05
CA VAL A 65 -4.74 -3.67 10.97
C VAL A 65 -5.78 -4.12 12.01
N SER A 66 -5.70 -3.60 13.22
CA SER A 66 -6.67 -3.91 14.28
C SER A 66 -8.09 -3.52 13.87
N GLU A 67 -8.25 -2.32 13.31
CA GLU A 67 -9.56 -1.84 12.84
C GLU A 67 -10.08 -2.67 11.67
N MET A 68 -9.22 -3.02 10.72
CA MET A 68 -9.59 -3.87 9.58
C MET A 68 -10.04 -5.25 10.06
N ARG A 69 -9.32 -5.82 11.04
CA ARG A 69 -9.71 -7.10 11.65
C ARG A 69 -11.08 -6.99 12.35
N ARG A 70 -11.31 -5.92 13.08
CA ARG A 70 -12.58 -5.67 13.73
C ARG A 70 -13.72 -5.58 12.73
N ARG A 71 -13.47 -5.04 11.54
CA ARG A 71 -14.46 -4.91 10.47
C ARG A 71 -14.68 -6.20 9.66
N GLY A 72 -13.94 -7.25 9.96
CA GLY A 72 -14.11 -8.54 9.32
C GLY A 72 -13.30 -8.75 8.04
N CYS A 73 -12.26 -7.97 7.81
CA CYS A 73 -11.38 -8.18 6.65
C CYS A 73 -10.67 -9.52 6.78
N GLY A 74 -10.59 -10.26 5.68
CA GLY A 74 -9.84 -11.51 5.59
C GLY A 74 -8.39 -11.32 5.18
N ILE A 75 -8.09 -10.19 4.57
CA ILE A 75 -6.77 -9.82 4.08
C ILE A 75 -6.50 -8.36 4.43
N VAL A 76 -5.27 -8.07 4.81
CA VAL A 76 -4.73 -6.70 4.82
C VAL A 76 -3.66 -6.62 3.75
N CYS A 77 -3.70 -5.59 2.93
CA CYS A 77 -2.76 -5.40 1.84
C CYS A 77 -2.28 -3.95 1.74
N ALA A 78 -1.23 -3.77 0.98
CA ALA A 78 -0.71 -2.46 0.63
C ALA A 78 -0.08 -2.54 -0.77
N MET A 79 -0.17 -1.45 -1.52
CA MET A 79 0.56 -1.29 -2.77
C MET A 79 1.69 -0.31 -2.50
N ALA A 80 2.90 -0.82 -2.40
CA ALA A 80 4.07 -0.03 -2.01
C ALA A 80 4.85 0.44 -3.24
N TRP A 81 5.37 1.67 -3.15
CA TRP A 81 6.26 2.22 -4.16
C TRP A 81 7.67 1.71 -3.95
N LYS A 82 8.17 0.97 -4.93
CA LYS A 82 9.56 0.56 -5.00
C LYS A 82 10.21 1.33 -6.16
N ASN A 83 11.18 2.19 -5.85
CA ASN A 83 11.78 3.04 -6.87
C ASN A 83 12.73 2.26 -7.78
N ILE A 84 13.22 2.91 -8.85
CA ILE A 84 14.11 2.26 -9.84
C ILE A 84 15.44 1.80 -9.22
N HIS A 85 15.79 2.27 -8.03
CA HIS A 85 16.99 1.83 -7.31
C HIS A 85 16.72 0.63 -6.40
N GLY A 86 15.50 0.09 -6.42
CA GLY A 86 15.11 -1.06 -5.63
C GLY A 86 14.77 -0.75 -4.18
N VAL A 87 14.52 0.52 -3.84
CA VAL A 87 14.21 0.94 -2.47
C VAL A 87 12.70 1.08 -2.27
N THR A 88 12.20 0.46 -1.22
CA THR A 88 10.80 0.59 -0.75
C THR A 88 10.82 1.21 0.63
N ASN A 89 10.48 2.49 0.73
CA ASN A 89 10.60 3.26 1.98
C ASN A 89 9.74 2.69 3.12
N ILE A 90 8.56 2.14 2.80
CA ILE A 90 7.62 1.60 3.79
C ILE A 90 7.88 0.13 4.14
N ALA A 91 8.87 -0.52 3.51
CA ALA A 91 9.09 -1.96 3.66
C ALA A 91 9.21 -2.39 5.12
N ARG A 92 9.97 -1.66 5.93
CA ARG A 92 10.17 -2.00 7.34
C ARG A 92 8.86 -1.98 8.14
N VAL A 93 7.99 -1.00 7.88
CA VAL A 93 6.68 -0.93 8.52
C VAL A 93 5.84 -2.13 8.10
N LEU A 94 5.78 -2.44 6.80
CA LEU A 94 4.98 -3.55 6.28
C LEU A 94 5.47 -4.89 6.84
N GLU A 95 6.79 -5.10 6.90
CA GLU A 95 7.37 -6.31 7.48
C GLU A 95 6.99 -6.46 8.97
N ARG A 96 7.07 -5.38 9.73
CA ARG A 96 6.69 -5.38 11.15
C ARG A 96 5.21 -5.62 11.38
N LEU A 97 4.37 -5.30 10.39
CA LEU A 97 2.94 -5.61 10.42
C LEU A 97 2.65 -7.04 9.97
N GLY A 98 3.67 -7.78 9.55
CA GLY A 98 3.54 -9.17 9.12
C GLY A 98 3.14 -9.34 7.67
N LEU A 99 3.14 -8.27 6.88
CA LEU A 99 2.88 -8.36 5.45
C LEU A 99 4.12 -8.87 4.72
N GLN A 100 3.90 -9.56 3.61
CA GLN A 100 4.96 -10.06 2.73
C GLN A 100 4.77 -9.50 1.33
N GLU A 101 5.88 -9.08 0.71
CA GLU A 101 5.83 -8.65 -0.69
C GLU A 101 5.68 -9.85 -1.62
N THR A 102 4.93 -9.67 -2.69
CA THR A 102 4.68 -10.74 -3.66
C THR A 102 4.91 -10.25 -5.08
N VAL A 103 3.91 -9.68 -5.74
CA VAL A 103 4.02 -9.28 -7.14
C VAL A 103 4.48 -7.84 -7.27
N ALA A 104 5.42 -7.59 -8.19
CA ALA A 104 5.91 -6.27 -8.53
C ALA A 104 5.49 -5.92 -9.95
N ILE A 105 4.92 -4.74 -10.14
CA ILE A 105 4.39 -4.28 -11.42
C ILE A 105 5.12 -3.00 -11.81
N GLN A 106 5.99 -3.09 -12.81
CA GLN A 106 6.70 -1.92 -13.31
C GLN A 106 5.74 -0.97 -14.02
N GLY A 107 5.90 0.32 -13.79
CA GLY A 107 5.03 1.34 -14.39
C GLY A 107 3.64 1.42 -13.77
N TYR A 108 3.41 0.72 -12.66
CA TYR A 108 2.10 0.66 -11.99
C TYR A 108 1.52 2.05 -11.73
N TRP A 109 2.36 3.00 -11.31
CA TRP A 109 1.89 4.33 -10.89
C TRP A 109 1.35 5.16 -12.06
N ASN A 110 1.69 4.80 -13.31
CA ASN A 110 1.10 5.43 -14.49
C ASN A 110 -0.40 5.15 -14.59
N LEU A 111 -0.85 4.01 -14.06
CA LEU A 111 -2.27 3.63 -14.04
C LEU A 111 -3.10 4.51 -13.10
N MET A 112 -2.44 5.14 -12.13
CA MET A 112 -3.08 5.93 -11.07
C MET A 112 -3.31 7.39 -11.46
N VAL A 113 -2.84 7.81 -12.64
CA VAL A 113 -2.96 9.18 -13.11
C VAL A 113 -3.69 9.22 -14.45
N ASP A 114 -4.49 10.27 -14.64
CA ASP A 114 -5.20 10.52 -15.90
C ASP A 114 -4.38 11.48 -16.75
N SER A 115 -3.26 10.97 -17.28
CA SER A 115 -2.32 11.74 -18.09
C SER A 115 -1.71 10.85 -19.17
N PRO A 116 -1.70 11.28 -20.43
CA PRO A 116 -1.08 10.51 -21.52
C PRO A 116 0.44 10.36 -21.35
N GLU A 117 1.09 11.27 -20.62
CA GLU A 117 2.53 11.21 -20.33
C GLU A 117 2.84 10.25 -19.17
N GLY A 118 1.84 9.77 -18.45
CA GLY A 118 1.99 8.94 -17.28
C GLY A 118 2.31 9.73 -16.02
N HIS A 119 2.72 9.03 -14.97
CA HIS A 119 3.05 9.62 -13.68
C HIS A 119 4.41 10.32 -13.75
N ASP A 120 4.45 11.59 -13.34
CA ASP A 120 5.70 12.36 -13.23
C ASP A 120 6.38 12.04 -11.90
N CYS A 121 7.22 11.01 -11.92
CA CYS A 121 7.87 10.48 -10.74
C CYS A 121 9.06 11.36 -10.34
N PRO A 122 9.21 11.72 -9.04
CA PRO A 122 10.34 12.53 -8.58
C PRO A 122 11.70 11.81 -8.72
N ILE A 123 11.69 10.48 -8.91
CA ILE A 123 12.93 9.70 -9.04
C ILE A 123 13.26 9.40 -10.49
N CYS A 124 12.28 8.99 -11.32
CA CYS A 124 12.56 8.52 -12.69
C CYS A 124 11.88 9.33 -13.79
N GLY A 125 11.10 10.35 -13.44
CA GLY A 125 10.43 11.20 -14.43
C GLY A 125 9.13 10.58 -14.97
N ALA A 126 8.69 11.06 -16.12
CA ALA A 126 7.48 10.59 -16.79
C ALA A 126 7.83 9.92 -18.12
N PRO A 127 7.24 8.76 -18.48
CA PRO A 127 6.39 7.93 -17.61
C PRO A 127 7.20 7.28 -16.49
N CYS A 128 6.54 6.99 -15.38
CA CYS A 128 7.18 6.36 -14.22
C CYS A 128 7.64 4.94 -14.56
N ARG A 129 8.89 4.60 -14.20
CA ARG A 129 9.50 3.28 -14.39
C ARG A 129 9.68 2.52 -13.08
N CYS A 130 9.28 3.10 -11.97
CA CYS A 130 9.27 2.44 -10.66
C CYS A 130 8.21 1.35 -10.63
N TRP A 131 8.21 0.57 -9.55
CA TRP A 131 7.26 -0.54 -9.39
C TRP A 131 6.21 -0.21 -8.35
N GLY A 132 4.99 -0.72 -8.56
CA GLY A 132 4.03 -0.95 -7.50
C GLY A 132 4.21 -2.38 -7.02
N VAL A 133 4.48 -2.57 -5.75
CA VAL A 133 4.71 -3.89 -5.18
C VAL A 133 3.57 -4.21 -4.23
N PHE A 134 2.91 -5.35 -4.47
CA PHE A 134 1.80 -5.80 -3.64
C PHE A 134 2.32 -6.54 -2.41
N TRP A 135 1.90 -6.07 -1.25
CA TRP A 135 2.17 -6.68 0.04
C TRP A 135 0.86 -7.12 0.66
N TYR A 136 0.83 -8.30 1.27
CA TYR A 136 -0.40 -8.73 1.94
C TYR A 136 -0.12 -9.64 3.12
N ARG A 137 -1.15 -9.78 3.94
CA ARG A 137 -1.23 -10.71 5.05
C ARG A 137 -2.68 -11.17 5.22
N ARG A 138 -2.89 -12.45 5.41
CA ARG A 138 -4.20 -12.96 5.84
C ARG A 138 -4.39 -12.70 7.33
N ILE A 139 -5.59 -12.32 7.71
CA ILE A 139 -5.91 -12.01 9.11
C ILE A 139 -7.20 -12.68 9.57
#